data_0e3daa373e67e6c19011a30a71f4b695
#
_entry.id   0e3daa373e67e6c19011a30a71f4b695
#
_cell.length_a   1.000
_cell.length_b   1.000
_cell.length_c   1.000
_cell.angle_alpha   90.00
_cell.angle_beta   90.00
_cell.angle_gamma   90.00
#
_symmetry.space_group_name_H-M   'P 1'
#
loop_
_entity.id
_entity.type
_entity.pdbx_description
1 polymer ?
#
loop_
_entity_poly.entity_id
_entity_poly.type
_entity_poly.pdbx_seq_one_letter_code
_entity_poly.pdbx_strand_id
1 'polypeptide(L)'
;MAPAASPWRDDDVLTRLTLGELFGTETMPVGRREAMSVPVIARARNLICQQIARFPLQVTKTGIPIPGQPGWVSQIEAGRPRPITLAWIVDALLFHGRAFLEITERYATGYPSRFAWVPEWQARTDGAGTLLAVDSRRVKPGEWIRVDAPTRASCTLRRRTFGTRLR
;
A
#
# COMPACT_ATOMS: atom_id res chain seq x y z
N MET A 1 19.50 24.37 -18.48
CA MET A 1 20.40 23.25 -18.19
C MET A 1 19.92 22.61 -16.90
N ALA A 2 19.26 21.44 -16.96
CA ALA A 2 18.84 20.74 -15.77
C ALA A 2 20.06 20.09 -15.10
N PRO A 3 20.23 20.18 -13.76
CA PRO A 3 21.35 19.54 -13.09
C PRO A 3 21.23 18.02 -13.28
N ALA A 4 22.32 17.40 -13.73
CA ALA A 4 22.42 15.95 -13.84
C ALA A 4 22.09 15.33 -12.46
N ALA A 5 21.07 14.49 -12.40
CA ALA A 5 20.73 13.76 -11.20
C ALA A 5 21.92 12.87 -10.81
N SER A 6 22.53 13.15 -9.66
CA SER A 6 23.60 12.33 -9.13
C SER A 6 23.08 10.92 -8.88
N PRO A 7 23.74 9.85 -9.40
CA PRO A 7 23.34 8.47 -9.13
C PRO A 7 23.42 8.11 -7.63
N TRP A 8 24.03 8.96 -6.80
CA TRP A 8 24.22 8.78 -5.36
C TRP A 8 23.16 9.48 -4.49
N ARG A 9 22.07 9.96 -5.11
CA ARG A 9 21.01 10.70 -4.40
C ARG A 9 19.95 9.81 -3.78
N ASP A 10 19.96 8.52 -4.05
CA ASP A 10 19.07 7.55 -3.41
C ASP A 10 19.77 6.97 -2.17
N ASP A 11 19.40 7.45 -0.99
CA ASP A 11 19.85 6.92 0.31
C ASP A 11 19.63 5.40 0.41
N ASP A 12 18.59 4.89 -0.26
CA ASP A 12 18.31 3.45 -0.37
C ASP A 12 19.39 2.66 -1.12
N VAL A 13 19.98 3.25 -2.16
CA VAL A 13 21.03 2.58 -2.94
C VAL A 13 22.33 2.55 -2.16
N LEU A 14 22.69 3.65 -1.50
CA LEU A 14 23.85 3.70 -0.61
C LEU A 14 23.73 2.75 0.57
N THR A 15 22.57 2.70 1.21
CA THR A 15 22.28 1.78 2.32
C THR A 15 22.35 0.34 1.85
N ARG A 16 21.90 0.01 0.65
CA ARG A 16 21.99 -1.35 0.08
C ARG A 16 23.43 -1.75 -0.21
N LEU A 17 24.22 -0.87 -0.83
CA LEU A 17 25.62 -1.14 -1.13
C LEU A 17 26.43 -1.33 0.15
N THR A 18 26.32 -0.42 1.10
CA THR A 18 27.11 -0.48 2.35
C THR A 18 26.70 -1.64 3.25
N LEU A 19 25.40 -1.93 3.41
CA LEU A 19 24.93 -3.06 4.21
C LEU A 19 25.20 -4.40 3.53
N GLY A 20 25.10 -4.48 2.20
CA GLY A 20 25.41 -5.70 1.44
C GLY A 20 26.87 -6.09 1.56
N GLU A 21 27.79 -5.12 1.47
CA GLU A 21 29.24 -5.35 1.60
C GLU A 21 29.67 -5.66 3.05
N LEU A 22 29.05 -4.97 4.04
CA LEU A 22 29.44 -5.13 5.45
C LEU A 22 28.87 -6.40 6.10
N PHE A 23 27.69 -6.85 5.70
CA PHE A 23 27.00 -7.94 6.37
C PHE A 23 26.78 -9.19 5.53
N GLY A 24 27.24 -9.22 4.26
CA GLY A 24 27.12 -10.38 3.38
C GLY A 24 25.67 -10.87 3.20
N THR A 25 24.70 -9.97 3.31
CA THR A 25 23.29 -10.34 3.31
C THR A 25 22.78 -10.47 1.89
N GLU A 26 22.68 -11.70 1.40
CA GLU A 26 22.01 -12.05 0.15
C GLU A 26 20.49 -11.76 0.16
N THR A 27 19.93 -11.29 1.28
CA THR A 27 18.49 -11.07 1.48
C THR A 27 18.17 -9.62 1.79
N MET A 28 18.44 -8.72 0.86
CA MET A 28 17.88 -7.38 0.93
C MET A 28 16.39 -7.41 0.56
N PRO A 29 15.52 -6.66 1.28
CA PRO A 29 14.13 -6.55 0.89
C PRO A 29 14.03 -5.90 -0.49
N VAL A 30 13.52 -6.63 -1.47
CA VAL A 30 13.31 -6.15 -2.83
C VAL A 30 12.23 -5.07 -2.79
N GLY A 31 12.57 -3.85 -3.18
CA GLY A 31 11.62 -2.75 -3.26
C GLY A 31 10.64 -2.93 -4.42
N ARG A 32 9.48 -2.25 -4.35
CA ARG A 32 8.47 -2.28 -5.43
C ARG A 32 9.05 -1.93 -6.80
N ARG A 33 9.90 -0.89 -6.88
CA ARG A 33 10.54 -0.46 -8.14
C ARG A 33 11.38 -1.58 -8.74
N GLU A 34 12.18 -2.24 -7.93
CA GLU A 34 13.05 -3.33 -8.35
C GLU A 34 12.24 -4.56 -8.76
N ALA A 35 11.23 -4.94 -7.97
CA ALA A 35 10.32 -6.02 -8.33
C ALA A 35 9.63 -5.77 -9.67
N MET A 36 9.19 -4.54 -9.93
CA MET A 36 8.54 -4.16 -11.19
C MET A 36 9.48 -4.11 -12.39
N SER A 37 10.80 -4.10 -12.20
CA SER A 37 11.77 -4.23 -13.30
C SER A 37 11.84 -5.65 -13.87
N VAL A 38 11.33 -6.64 -13.14
CA VAL A 38 11.24 -8.03 -13.59
C VAL A 38 9.95 -8.22 -14.40
N PRO A 39 10.02 -8.53 -15.72
CA PRO A 39 8.84 -8.58 -16.59
C PRO A 39 7.74 -9.53 -16.13
N VAL A 40 8.13 -10.69 -15.57
CA VAL A 40 7.17 -11.68 -15.05
C VAL A 40 6.39 -11.13 -13.86
N ILE A 41 7.05 -10.44 -12.94
CA ILE A 41 6.41 -9.81 -11.76
C ILE A 41 5.48 -8.69 -12.21
N ALA A 42 5.93 -7.83 -13.13
CA ALA A 42 5.12 -6.76 -13.67
C ALA A 42 3.85 -7.30 -14.37
N ARG A 43 3.98 -8.38 -15.15
CA ARG A 43 2.84 -9.03 -15.81
C ARG A 43 1.88 -9.66 -14.80
N ALA A 44 2.39 -10.39 -13.82
CA ALA A 44 1.57 -11.00 -12.77
C ALA A 44 0.80 -9.95 -11.96
N ARG A 45 1.48 -8.88 -11.54
CA ARG A 45 0.86 -7.74 -10.86
C ARG A 45 -0.26 -7.12 -11.70
N ASN A 46 -0.01 -6.87 -12.99
CA ASN A 46 -1.02 -6.26 -13.86
C ASN A 46 -2.24 -7.16 -14.02
N LEU A 47 -2.05 -8.47 -14.18
CA LEU A 47 -3.16 -9.43 -14.24
C LEU A 47 -4.00 -9.40 -12.96
N ILE A 48 -3.36 -9.51 -11.79
CA ILE A 48 -4.04 -9.54 -10.49
C ILE A 48 -4.83 -8.24 -10.28
N CYS A 49 -4.18 -7.08 -10.44
CA CYS A 49 -4.82 -5.79 -10.25
C CYS A 49 -6.00 -5.57 -11.19
N GLN A 50 -5.85 -5.93 -12.48
CA GLN A 50 -6.91 -5.77 -13.47
C GLN A 50 -8.10 -6.70 -13.23
N GLN A 51 -7.84 -7.93 -12.82
CA GLN A 51 -8.92 -8.89 -12.54
C GLN A 51 -9.72 -8.45 -11.32
N ILE A 52 -9.05 -8.14 -10.20
CA ILE A 52 -9.74 -7.71 -8.98
C ILE A 52 -10.49 -6.38 -9.19
N ALA A 53 -9.91 -5.46 -9.95
CA ALA A 53 -10.56 -4.17 -10.24
C ALA A 53 -11.91 -4.30 -10.99
N ARG A 54 -12.14 -5.41 -11.69
CA ARG A 54 -13.39 -5.67 -12.41
C ARG A 54 -14.50 -6.23 -11.54
N PHE A 55 -14.16 -6.81 -10.38
CA PHE A 55 -15.18 -7.40 -9.50
C PHE A 55 -16.11 -6.32 -8.92
N PRO A 56 -17.42 -6.57 -8.90
CA PRO A 56 -18.37 -5.69 -8.25
C PRO A 56 -18.12 -5.72 -6.74
N LEU A 57 -18.11 -4.54 -6.12
CA LEU A 57 -18.16 -4.41 -4.68
C LEU A 57 -19.60 -4.46 -4.22
N GLN A 58 -19.88 -5.10 -3.10
CA GLN A 58 -21.19 -5.11 -2.47
C GLN A 58 -21.03 -5.07 -0.96
N VAL A 59 -21.88 -4.29 -0.31
CA VAL A 59 -22.02 -4.34 1.15
C VAL A 59 -23.10 -5.36 1.47
N THR A 60 -22.75 -6.33 2.32
CA THR A 60 -23.66 -7.38 2.74
C THR A 60 -23.89 -7.32 4.25
N LYS A 61 -25.08 -7.70 4.68
CA LYS A 61 -25.41 -7.96 6.07
C LYS A 61 -25.79 -9.43 6.20
N THR A 62 -25.05 -10.17 7.00
CA THR A 62 -25.21 -11.65 7.12
C THR A 62 -25.18 -12.40 5.78
N GLY A 63 -24.29 -11.98 4.86
CA GLY A 63 -24.16 -12.60 3.53
C GLY A 63 -25.17 -12.15 2.47
N ILE A 64 -26.18 -11.33 2.84
CA ILE A 64 -27.20 -10.82 1.94
C ILE A 64 -26.87 -9.37 1.57
N PRO A 65 -26.87 -9.01 0.28
CA PRO A 65 -26.68 -7.63 -0.14
C PRO A 65 -27.75 -6.71 0.48
N ILE A 66 -27.30 -5.60 1.06
CA ILE A 66 -28.24 -4.62 1.61
C ILE A 66 -28.95 -3.84 0.50
N PRO A 67 -30.26 -3.54 0.61
CA PRO A 67 -30.92 -2.61 -0.26
C PRO A 67 -30.32 -1.21 -0.05
N GLY A 68 -30.12 -0.44 -1.12
CA GLY A 68 -29.54 0.90 -1.03
C GLY A 68 -28.04 0.87 -0.71
N GLN A 69 -27.24 0.34 -1.63
CA GLN A 69 -25.78 0.29 -1.52
C GLN A 69 -25.19 1.70 -1.32
N PRO A 70 -24.22 1.88 -0.41
CA PRO A 70 -23.54 3.16 -0.22
C PRO A 70 -22.88 3.67 -1.52
N GLY A 71 -22.84 4.98 -1.72
CA GLY A 71 -22.29 5.59 -2.93
C GLY A 71 -20.82 5.21 -3.22
N TRP A 72 -20.01 4.98 -2.20
CA TRP A 72 -18.62 4.56 -2.34
C TRP A 72 -18.45 3.16 -2.96
N VAL A 73 -19.49 2.32 -2.97
CA VAL A 73 -19.47 1.02 -3.65
C VAL A 73 -19.35 1.19 -5.16
N SER A 74 -20.03 2.20 -5.72
CA SER A 74 -19.96 2.53 -7.14
C SER A 74 -18.76 3.44 -7.46
N GLN A 75 -18.45 4.38 -6.58
CA GLN A 75 -17.36 5.34 -6.75
C GLN A 75 -16.67 5.62 -5.42
N ILE A 76 -15.51 4.99 -5.21
CA ILE A 76 -14.73 5.09 -3.97
C ILE A 76 -14.20 6.51 -3.79
N GLU A 77 -13.65 7.09 -4.86
CA GLU A 77 -12.93 8.36 -4.85
C GLU A 77 -13.57 9.34 -5.83
N ALA A 78 -13.66 10.62 -5.45
CA ALA A 78 -14.16 11.67 -6.32
C ALA A 78 -13.26 11.83 -7.55
N GLY A 79 -13.87 11.91 -8.74
CA GLY A 79 -13.13 12.17 -9.98
C GLY A 79 -12.30 10.99 -10.53
N ARG A 80 -12.27 9.84 -9.83
CA ARG A 80 -11.54 8.65 -10.29
C ARG A 80 -12.46 7.44 -10.44
N PRO A 81 -12.42 6.74 -11.57
CA PRO A 81 -13.19 5.52 -11.77
C PRO A 81 -12.83 4.45 -10.74
N ARG A 82 -13.84 3.77 -10.18
CA ARG A 82 -13.67 2.71 -9.18
C ARG A 82 -12.60 1.66 -9.53
N PRO A 83 -12.54 1.12 -10.77
CA PRO A 83 -11.55 0.11 -11.11
C PRO A 83 -10.10 0.59 -10.93
N ILE A 84 -9.84 1.87 -11.17
CA ILE A 84 -8.49 2.45 -11.01
C ILE A 84 -8.12 2.51 -9.53
N THR A 85 -9.03 3.02 -8.68
CA THR A 85 -8.78 3.07 -7.23
C THR A 85 -8.61 1.68 -6.64
N LEU A 86 -9.43 0.70 -7.07
CA LEU A 86 -9.27 -0.71 -6.64
C LEU A 86 -7.93 -1.29 -7.08
N ALA A 87 -7.51 -1.05 -8.32
CA ALA A 87 -6.21 -1.53 -8.79
C ALA A 87 -5.05 -0.97 -7.95
N TRP A 88 -5.13 0.28 -7.51
CA TRP A 88 -4.11 0.90 -6.65
C TRP A 88 -4.13 0.34 -5.24
N ILE A 89 -5.31 0.10 -4.67
CA ILE A 89 -5.46 -0.56 -3.37
C ILE A 89 -4.83 -1.95 -3.43
N VAL A 90 -5.13 -2.74 -4.46
CA VAL A 90 -4.57 -4.08 -4.63
C VAL A 90 -3.05 -4.05 -4.83
N ASP A 91 -2.54 -3.10 -5.61
CA ASP A 91 -1.10 -2.90 -5.76
C ASP A 91 -0.41 -2.62 -4.42
N ALA A 92 -0.99 -1.74 -3.59
CA ALA A 92 -0.48 -1.46 -2.26
C ALA A 92 -0.52 -2.70 -1.35
N LEU A 93 -1.59 -3.50 -1.40
CA LEU A 93 -1.70 -4.75 -0.65
C LEU A 93 -0.65 -5.79 -1.08
N LEU A 94 -0.36 -5.89 -2.37
CA LEU A 94 0.63 -6.83 -2.91
C LEU A 94 2.05 -6.48 -2.47
N PHE A 95 2.44 -5.20 -2.55
CA PHE A 95 3.82 -4.80 -2.29
C PHE A 95 4.09 -4.37 -0.85
N HIS A 96 3.11 -3.76 -0.18
CA HIS A 96 3.27 -3.22 1.17
C HIS A 96 2.49 -4.00 2.24
N GLY A 97 1.61 -4.93 1.82
CA GLY A 97 0.76 -5.72 2.73
C GLY A 97 -0.34 -4.90 3.39
N ARG A 98 -0.48 -3.63 3.04
CA ARG A 98 -1.48 -2.72 3.57
C ARG A 98 -1.81 -1.62 2.57
N ALA A 99 -2.99 -1.06 2.69
CA ALA A 99 -3.42 0.12 1.95
C ALA A 99 -4.12 1.10 2.90
N PHE A 100 -4.01 2.38 2.64
CA PHE A 100 -4.64 3.44 3.42
C PHE A 100 -5.66 4.19 2.58
N LEU A 101 -6.82 4.43 3.19
CA LEU A 101 -7.90 5.22 2.63
C LEU A 101 -8.23 6.34 3.62
N GLU A 102 -8.16 7.58 3.18
CA GLU A 102 -8.62 8.73 3.92
C GLU A 102 -10.11 8.93 3.69
N ILE A 103 -10.85 9.25 4.75
CA ILE A 103 -12.28 9.57 4.66
C ILE A 103 -12.41 11.05 4.30
N THR A 104 -12.83 11.32 3.06
CA THR A 104 -12.96 12.70 2.56
C THR A 104 -14.33 13.30 2.82
N GLU A 105 -15.38 12.48 2.84
CA GLU A 105 -16.74 12.91 3.07
C GLU A 105 -17.49 11.92 3.97
N ARG A 106 -18.46 12.43 4.70
CA ARG A 106 -19.36 11.64 5.55
C ARG A 106 -20.82 11.96 5.27
N TYR A 107 -21.67 10.97 5.44
CA TYR A 107 -23.11 11.18 5.48
C TYR A 107 -23.51 11.94 6.76
N ALA A 108 -24.69 12.53 6.77
CA ALA A 108 -25.28 13.18 7.97
C ALA A 108 -25.34 12.23 9.18
N THR A 109 -25.38 10.92 8.94
CA THR A 109 -25.34 9.87 9.96
C THR A 109 -23.94 9.61 10.55
N GLY A 110 -22.89 10.31 10.06
CA GLY A 110 -21.49 10.15 10.48
C GLY A 110 -20.74 9.03 9.77
N TYR A 111 -21.40 8.14 9.03
CA TYR A 111 -20.74 7.09 8.27
C TYR A 111 -19.97 7.66 7.06
N PRO A 112 -18.84 7.06 6.67
CA PRO A 112 -18.08 7.48 5.49
C PRO A 112 -18.93 7.39 4.22
N SER A 113 -18.88 8.44 3.40
CA SER A 113 -19.55 8.49 2.09
C SER A 113 -18.56 8.43 0.94
N ARG A 114 -17.35 8.95 1.12
CA ARG A 114 -16.27 8.92 0.12
C ARG A 114 -14.92 8.76 0.76
N PHE A 115 -14.00 8.22 -0.03
CA PHE A 115 -12.62 7.99 0.36
C PHE A 115 -11.66 8.61 -0.64
N ALA A 116 -10.41 8.81 -0.22
CA ALA A 116 -9.27 9.04 -1.09
C ALA A 116 -8.21 7.98 -0.80
N TRP A 117 -7.65 7.38 -1.84
CA TRP A 117 -6.54 6.46 -1.67
C TRP A 117 -5.26 7.22 -1.32
N VAL A 118 -4.54 6.75 -0.31
CA VAL A 118 -3.28 7.33 0.15
C VAL A 118 -2.12 6.47 -0.33
N PRO A 119 -1.24 7.01 -1.19
CA PRO A 119 -0.02 6.31 -1.63
C PRO A 119 0.93 6.05 -0.46
N GLU A 120 1.63 4.92 -0.47
CA GLU A 120 2.58 4.57 0.61
C GLU A 120 3.69 5.61 0.78
N TRP A 121 4.15 6.24 -0.30
CA TRP A 121 5.19 7.28 -0.22
C TRP A 121 4.74 8.59 0.43
N GLN A 122 3.43 8.83 0.54
CA GLN A 122 2.85 9.95 1.26
C GLN A 122 2.48 9.59 2.70
N ALA A 123 2.41 8.30 3.01
CA ALA A 123 1.97 7.78 4.29
C ALA A 123 3.14 7.71 5.28
N ARG A 124 3.09 8.48 6.36
CA ARG A 124 3.98 8.33 7.51
C ARG A 124 3.29 7.48 8.57
N THR A 125 3.92 6.36 8.90
CA THR A 125 3.37 5.41 9.88
C THR A 125 4.30 5.28 11.08
N ASP A 126 3.72 4.90 12.23
CA ASP A 126 4.50 4.45 13.40
C ASP A 126 5.03 3.01 13.23
N GLY A 127 5.79 2.53 14.22
CA GLY A 127 6.30 1.15 14.23
C GLY A 127 5.22 0.07 14.25
N ALA A 128 4.00 0.39 14.64
CA ALA A 128 2.82 -0.48 14.63
C ALA A 128 2.06 -0.43 13.29
N GLY A 129 2.47 0.46 12.38
CA GLY A 129 1.83 0.64 11.09
C GLY A 129 0.56 1.49 11.13
N THR A 130 0.38 2.31 12.18
CA THR A 130 -0.71 3.29 12.27
C THR A 130 -0.34 4.51 11.45
N LEU A 131 -1.28 5.04 10.66
CA LEU A 131 -1.06 6.24 9.88
C LEU A 131 -0.99 7.47 10.79
N LEU A 132 0.12 8.17 10.78
CA LEU A 132 0.36 9.39 11.58
C LEU A 132 0.12 10.66 10.77
N ALA A 133 0.55 10.66 9.52
CA ALA A 133 0.42 11.80 8.64
C ALA A 133 0.38 11.35 7.18
N VAL A 134 -0.26 12.18 6.35
CA VAL A 134 -0.23 12.09 4.89
C VAL A 134 0.48 13.35 4.39
N ASP A 135 1.58 13.18 3.66
CA ASP A 135 2.56 14.23 3.37
C ASP A 135 3.01 14.91 4.67
N SER A 136 2.70 16.19 4.86
CA SER A 136 3.03 16.94 6.08
C SER A 136 1.82 17.15 7.00
N ARG A 137 0.63 16.68 6.61
CA ARG A 137 -0.61 16.86 7.37
C ARG A 137 -0.82 15.71 8.34
N ARG A 138 -0.93 16.02 9.64
CA ARG A 138 -1.31 15.03 10.66
C ARG A 138 -2.74 14.56 10.44
N VAL A 139 -2.93 13.26 10.52
CA VAL A 139 -4.25 12.61 10.39
C VAL A 139 -4.76 12.22 11.77
N LYS A 140 -6.02 12.57 12.07
CA LYS A 140 -6.65 12.23 13.35
C LYS A 140 -7.20 10.80 13.31
N PRO A 141 -7.26 10.12 14.46
CA PRO A 141 -7.94 8.83 14.57
C PRO A 141 -9.39 8.93 14.07
N GLY A 142 -9.81 7.96 13.26
CA GLY A 142 -11.14 7.93 12.67
C GLY A 142 -11.31 8.69 11.35
N GLU A 143 -10.29 9.42 10.86
CA GLU A 143 -10.30 10.07 9.55
C GLU A 143 -9.79 9.17 8.43
N TRP A 144 -9.36 7.97 8.74
CA TRP A 144 -8.76 7.04 7.79
C TRP A 144 -9.11 5.59 8.10
N ILE A 145 -8.97 4.74 7.10
CA ILE A 145 -9.15 3.28 7.19
C ILE A 145 -7.87 2.62 6.69
N ARG A 146 -7.41 1.64 7.44
CA ARG A 146 -6.34 0.73 7.03
C ARG A 146 -6.96 -0.58 6.55
N VAL A 147 -6.54 -1.03 5.40
CA VAL A 147 -6.86 -2.35 4.85
C VAL A 147 -5.60 -3.17 4.87
N ASP A 148 -5.60 -4.29 5.57
CA ASP A 148 -4.47 -5.20 5.64
C ASP A 148 -4.66 -6.37 4.69
N ALA A 149 -3.57 -6.81 4.05
CA ALA A 149 -3.59 -8.05 3.27
C ALA A 149 -3.66 -9.26 4.22
N PRO A 150 -4.35 -10.34 3.83
CA PRO A 150 -4.44 -11.56 4.62
C PRO A 150 -3.09 -12.27 4.78
N THR A 151 -2.16 -12.00 3.86
CA THR A 151 -0.79 -12.50 3.89
C THR A 151 0.19 -11.34 4.05
N ARG A 152 1.37 -11.62 4.63
CA ARG A 152 2.43 -10.62 4.66
C ARG A 152 2.84 -10.22 3.25
N ALA A 153 3.13 -8.92 3.05
CA ALA A 153 3.59 -8.41 1.77
C ALA A 153 4.74 -9.25 1.21
N SER A 154 4.68 -9.54 -0.08
CA SER A 154 5.68 -10.34 -0.77
C SER A 154 7.09 -9.72 -0.74
N CYS A 155 7.17 -8.41 -0.48
CA CYS A 155 8.43 -7.66 -0.45
C CYS A 155 9.02 -7.44 0.96
N THR A 156 8.33 -7.84 2.04
CA THR A 156 8.85 -7.74 3.40
C THR A 156 9.37 -9.10 3.87
N LEU A 157 10.53 -9.52 3.42
CA LEU A 157 11.27 -10.61 4.03
C LEU A 157 11.75 -10.16 5.41
N ARG A 158 11.03 -10.58 6.45
CA ARG A 158 11.41 -10.37 7.84
C ARG A 158 12.74 -11.09 8.07
N ARG A 159 13.78 -10.33 8.41
CA ARG A 159 15.03 -10.83 8.94
C ARG A 159 14.75 -11.83 10.07
N ARG A 160 14.94 -13.14 9.83
CA ARG A 160 15.10 -14.10 10.91
C ARG A 160 16.48 -13.82 11.49
N THR A 161 16.54 -13.14 12.63
CA THR A 161 17.71 -13.15 13.48
C THR A 161 17.90 -14.59 13.97
N PHE A 162 18.82 -15.32 13.35
CA PHE A 162 19.38 -16.52 13.94
C PHE A 162 20.19 -16.08 15.15
N GLY A 163 19.62 -16.25 16.33
CA GLY A 163 20.36 -16.14 17.57
C GLY A 163 21.38 -17.25 17.62
N THR A 164 22.63 -16.93 17.35
CA THR A 164 23.76 -17.80 17.67
C THR A 164 23.90 -17.81 19.19
N ARG A 165 23.36 -18.84 19.84
CA ARG A 165 23.79 -19.18 21.21
C ARG A 165 25.19 -19.72 21.07
N LEU A 166 26.18 -18.92 21.43
CA LEU A 166 27.50 -19.41 21.83
C LEU A 166 27.36 -20.02 23.22
N ARG A 167 27.71 -21.30 23.36
CA ARG A 167 28.06 -21.93 24.61
C ARG A 167 29.51 -21.62 24.95
#